data_473241d476270d18dc33bfbf2dc4f2d0
#
_entry.id   473241d476270d18dc33bfbf2dc4f2d0
#
_cell.length_a   1.000
_cell.length_b   1.000
_cell.length_c   1.000
_cell.angle_alpha   90.00
_cell.angle_beta   90.00
_cell.angle_gamma   90.00
#
_symmetry.space_group_name_H-M   'P 1'
#
loop_
_entity.id
_entity.type
_entity.pdbx_description
1 polymer ?
#
loop_
_entity_poly.entity_id
_entity_poly.type
_entity_poly.pdbx_seq_one_letter_code
_entity_poly.pdbx_strand_id
1 'polypeptide(L)'
;MRFAACFFALCFAGSAAAWQVPEVEAATLPQEARETLALLRSGGPFPYHQDGTVFGNREALLPRRERGYYREYTVRTPGVRDRGARRIVVGRGGEYYYTDDHYRTFRRIRQ
;
A
#
# COMPACT_ATOMS: atom_id res chain seq x y z
N MET A 1 9.43 29.10 -41.46
CA MET A 1 9.41 28.83 -40.97
C MET A 1 9.31 28.24 -39.98
N ARG A 2 9.19 28.20 -39.45
CA ARG A 2 9.14 27.79 -38.61
C ARG A 2 8.80 27.22 -37.74
N PHE A 3 8.68 26.99 -36.99
CA PHE A 3 8.38 26.51 -36.13
C PHE A 3 8.16 25.97 -35.26
N ALA A 4 8.09 25.61 -34.77
CA ALA A 4 7.87 25.28 -34.05
C ALA A 4 7.82 24.52 -33.04
N ALA A 5 7.78 24.20 -32.50
CA ALA A 5 7.74 23.56 -31.65
C ALA A 5 7.33 23.21 -30.52
N CYS A 6 7.23 22.98 -30.11
CA CYS A 6 6.87 22.73 -29.16
C CYS A 6 6.76 22.08 -28.19
N PHE A 7 6.70 21.99 -27.82
CA PHE A 7 6.51 21.51 -26.88
C PHE A 7 6.17 20.94 -26.10
N PHE A 8 6.03 20.59 -25.47
CA PHE A 8 5.72 20.12 -24.69
C PHE A 8 5.77 19.58 -23.74
N ALA A 9 5.82 19.37 -23.25
CA ALA A 9 5.95 19.09 -22.33
C ALA A 9 5.45 18.44 -21.39
N LEU A 10 5.35 18.09 -20.99
CA LEU A 10 4.79 17.52 -20.26
C LEU A 10 4.80 17.14 -19.06
N CYS A 11 4.64 17.12 -18.57
CA CYS A 11 4.33 17.08 -17.50
C CYS A 11 3.96 15.97 -16.85
N PHE A 12 4.06 15.42 -16.30
CA PHE A 12 3.75 14.34 -15.71
C PHE A 12 3.80 14.38 -14.33
N ALA A 13 3.59 15.37 -13.78
CA ALA A 13 3.73 15.60 -12.41
C ALA A 13 2.89 14.73 -11.55
N GLY A 14 1.74 14.40 -11.95
CA GLY A 14 0.82 13.72 -11.06
C GLY A 14 1.23 12.34 -10.64
N SER A 15 2.18 11.73 -11.32
CA SER A 15 2.52 10.38 -10.95
C SER A 15 3.72 10.27 -10.07
N ALA A 16 4.29 11.37 -9.66
CA ALA A 16 5.54 11.33 -8.92
C ALA A 16 5.42 10.55 -7.62
N ALA A 17 4.33 10.73 -6.89
CA ALA A 17 4.19 10.04 -5.60
C ALA A 17 4.17 8.54 -5.77
N ALA A 18 3.46 8.05 -6.77
CA ALA A 18 3.40 6.62 -7.01
C ALA A 18 4.77 6.05 -7.34
N TRP A 19 5.59 6.84 -8.03
CA TRP A 19 6.93 6.37 -8.37
C TRP A 19 7.84 6.29 -7.18
N GLN A 20 7.53 7.03 -6.13
CA GLN A 20 8.38 7.04 -4.95
C GLN A 20 8.14 5.86 -4.03
N VAL A 21 7.12 5.06 -4.27
CA VAL A 21 6.88 3.87 -3.47
C VAL A 21 7.57 2.70 -4.17
N PRO A 22 8.62 2.16 -3.58
CA PRO A 22 9.30 1.01 -4.20
C PRO A 22 8.38 -0.19 -4.23
N GLU A 23 8.66 -1.10 -5.14
CA GLU A 23 7.85 -2.30 -5.31
C GLU A 23 8.51 -3.51 -4.70
N VAL A 24 7.68 -4.50 -4.38
CA VAL A 24 8.13 -5.78 -3.88
C VAL A 24 7.23 -6.86 -4.48
N GLU A 25 7.84 -7.99 -4.85
CA GLU A 25 7.07 -9.12 -5.35
C GLU A 25 6.35 -9.80 -4.20
N ALA A 26 5.08 -10.13 -4.41
CA ALA A 26 4.30 -10.81 -3.38
C ALA A 26 4.99 -12.08 -2.90
N ALA A 27 5.59 -12.83 -3.81
CA ALA A 27 6.21 -14.10 -3.47
C ALA A 27 7.40 -13.95 -2.53
N THR A 28 8.01 -12.77 -2.46
CA THR A 28 9.18 -12.55 -1.60
C THR A 28 8.81 -12.00 -0.23
N LEU A 29 7.55 -11.71 0.01
CA LEU A 29 7.11 -11.23 1.31
C LEU A 29 7.19 -12.34 2.35
N PRO A 30 7.28 -11.97 3.64
CA PRO A 30 7.19 -12.98 4.70
C PRO A 30 5.92 -13.80 4.58
N GLN A 31 5.98 -15.02 5.07
CA GLN A 31 4.83 -15.94 4.98
C GLN A 31 3.56 -15.30 5.56
N GLU A 32 3.68 -14.60 6.69
CA GLU A 32 2.51 -14.01 7.32
C GLU A 32 1.87 -12.94 6.46
N ALA A 33 2.68 -12.21 5.70
CA ALA A 33 2.13 -11.22 4.77
C ALA A 33 1.41 -11.91 3.61
N ARG A 34 1.96 -13.03 3.12
CA ARG A 34 1.31 -13.79 2.07
C ARG A 34 -0.01 -14.38 2.56
N GLU A 35 -0.07 -14.77 3.83
CA GLU A 35 -1.31 -15.26 4.43
C GLU A 35 -2.36 -14.16 4.46
N THR A 36 -1.98 -12.95 4.85
CA THR A 36 -2.91 -11.83 4.84
C THR A 36 -3.40 -11.50 3.42
N LEU A 37 -2.49 -11.57 2.44
CA LEU A 37 -2.91 -11.39 1.05
C LEU A 37 -3.95 -12.42 0.63
N ALA A 38 -3.78 -13.67 1.04
CA ALA A 38 -4.75 -14.70 0.72
C ALA A 38 -6.10 -14.40 1.35
N LEU A 39 -6.11 -13.93 2.59
CA LEU A 39 -7.36 -13.54 3.24
C LEU A 39 -8.01 -12.38 2.51
N LEU A 40 -7.23 -11.41 2.07
CA LEU A 40 -7.77 -10.28 1.32
C LEU A 40 -8.43 -10.73 0.01
N ARG A 41 -7.85 -11.71 -0.66
CA ARG A 41 -8.43 -12.24 -1.89
C ARG A 41 -9.72 -12.98 -1.62
N SER A 42 -9.83 -13.65 -0.48
CA SER A 42 -11.02 -14.44 -0.16
C SER A 42 -12.09 -13.66 0.59
N GLY A 43 -11.80 -12.43 1.00
CA GLY A 43 -12.77 -11.62 1.72
C GLY A 43 -12.82 -11.87 3.22
N GLY A 44 -11.81 -12.55 3.76
CA GLY A 44 -11.77 -12.82 5.18
C GLY A 44 -12.28 -14.19 5.53
N PRO A 45 -12.64 -14.42 6.80
CA PRO A 45 -12.66 -13.45 7.89
C PRO A 45 -11.27 -13.07 8.34
N PHE A 46 -11.17 -11.86 8.92
CA PHE A 46 -9.88 -11.33 9.37
C PHE A 46 -9.77 -11.50 10.87
N PRO A 47 -8.58 -11.90 11.36
CA PRO A 47 -8.45 -12.28 12.76
C PRO A 47 -8.36 -11.14 13.76
N TYR A 48 -8.04 -9.92 13.31
CA TYR A 48 -7.86 -8.81 14.22
C TYR A 48 -9.02 -7.86 14.14
N HIS A 49 -9.43 -7.38 15.31
CA HIS A 49 -10.57 -6.47 15.41
C HIS A 49 -10.40 -5.22 14.54
N GLN A 50 -9.17 -4.74 14.42
CA GLN A 50 -8.87 -3.52 13.68
C GLN A 50 -8.79 -3.73 12.17
N ASP A 51 -8.81 -4.95 11.70
CA ASP A 51 -8.66 -5.21 10.27
C ASP A 51 -9.80 -4.57 9.49
N GLY A 52 -9.45 -3.88 8.43
CA GLY A 52 -10.43 -3.20 7.60
C GLY A 52 -10.72 -1.77 7.99
N THR A 53 -10.08 -1.23 9.03
CA THR A 53 -10.31 0.16 9.40
C THR A 53 -9.62 1.10 8.42
N VAL A 54 -10.09 2.34 8.39
CA VAL A 54 -9.56 3.34 7.46
C VAL A 54 -8.13 3.69 7.84
N PHE A 55 -7.25 3.72 6.85
CA PHE A 55 -5.90 4.24 7.00
C PHE A 55 -5.87 5.65 6.42
N GLY A 56 -5.48 6.62 7.25
CA GLY A 56 -5.62 8.03 6.88
C GLY A 56 -4.56 8.58 5.94
N ASN A 57 -3.42 7.91 5.79
CA ASN A 57 -2.33 8.36 4.91
C ASN A 57 -1.91 9.79 5.22
N ARG A 58 -1.80 10.13 6.52
CA ARG A 58 -1.57 11.52 6.93
C ARG A 58 -0.25 12.08 6.44
N GLU A 59 0.79 11.25 6.40
CA GLU A 59 2.09 11.70 5.93
C GLU A 59 2.20 11.68 4.42
N ALA A 60 1.14 11.26 3.73
CA ALA A 60 1.12 11.21 2.27
C ALA A 60 2.26 10.37 1.70
N LEU A 61 2.61 9.27 2.39
CA LEU A 61 3.60 8.33 1.89
C LEU A 61 3.06 7.49 0.76
N LEU A 62 1.74 7.30 0.72
CA LEU A 62 1.04 6.69 -0.40
C LEU A 62 0.42 7.80 -1.24
N PRO A 63 0.04 7.52 -2.49
CA PRO A 63 -0.61 8.53 -3.31
C PRO A 63 -1.83 9.11 -2.63
N ARG A 64 -2.01 10.41 -2.74
CA ARG A 64 -3.12 11.09 -2.07
C ARG A 64 -4.45 10.67 -2.69
N ARG A 65 -5.39 10.36 -1.82
CA ARG A 65 -6.75 10.00 -2.19
C ARG A 65 -7.70 10.54 -1.14
N GLU A 66 -8.98 10.55 -1.44
CA GLU A 66 -9.97 10.98 -0.46
C GLU A 66 -10.00 10.03 0.73
N ARG A 67 -10.46 10.55 1.86
CA ARG A 67 -10.54 9.77 3.07
C ARG A 67 -11.42 8.55 2.84
N GLY A 68 -10.99 7.43 3.38
CA GLY A 68 -11.70 6.16 3.21
C GLY A 68 -11.23 5.35 2.02
N TYR A 69 -10.33 5.92 1.21
CA TYR A 69 -9.79 5.18 0.07
C TYR A 69 -8.93 4.01 0.50
N TYR A 70 -8.17 4.15 1.60
CA TYR A 70 -7.26 3.13 2.07
C TYR A 70 -7.79 2.46 3.32
N ARG A 71 -7.58 1.14 3.42
CA ARG A 71 -7.92 0.35 4.60
C ARG A 71 -6.70 -0.44 5.03
N GLU A 72 -6.54 -0.61 6.34
CA GLU A 72 -5.38 -1.33 6.85
C GLU A 72 -5.78 -2.72 7.33
N TYR A 73 -4.84 -3.65 7.22
CA TYR A 73 -5.00 -5.02 7.68
C TYR A 73 -3.72 -5.47 8.35
N THR A 74 -3.85 -6.28 9.38
CA THR A 74 -2.72 -6.73 10.19
C THR A 74 -2.01 -7.89 9.52
N VAL A 75 -0.68 -7.81 9.50
CA VAL A 75 0.16 -8.94 9.18
C VAL A 75 0.75 -9.42 10.50
N ARG A 76 0.44 -10.66 10.86
CA ARG A 76 0.86 -11.21 12.15
C ARG A 76 2.37 -11.21 12.27
N THR A 77 2.87 -10.86 13.44
CA THR A 77 4.29 -10.95 13.77
C THR A 77 4.46 -12.10 14.73
N PRO A 78 5.12 -13.20 14.33
CA PRO A 78 5.29 -14.33 15.22
C PRO A 78 6.04 -13.92 16.48
N GLY A 79 5.61 -14.47 17.61
CA GLY A 79 6.32 -14.26 18.87
C GLY A 79 5.94 -13.02 19.63
N VAL A 80 5.09 -12.14 19.07
CA VAL A 80 4.63 -10.99 19.84
C VAL A 80 3.19 -11.22 20.28
N ARG A 81 2.81 -10.57 21.39
CA ARG A 81 1.48 -10.73 21.93
C ARG A 81 0.47 -9.82 21.26
N ASP A 82 0.92 -8.63 20.89
CA ASP A 82 0.03 -7.65 20.29
C ASP A 82 0.07 -7.80 18.77
N ARG A 83 -0.45 -6.79 18.07
CA ARG A 83 -0.51 -6.83 16.62
C ARG A 83 0.85 -6.69 15.96
N GLY A 84 1.85 -6.18 16.69
CA GLY A 84 3.12 -5.84 16.06
C GLY A 84 2.98 -4.68 15.11
N ALA A 85 3.99 -4.50 14.26
CA ALA A 85 4.10 -3.31 13.41
C ALA A 85 3.82 -3.57 11.93
N ARG A 86 3.49 -4.79 11.55
CA ARG A 86 3.35 -5.14 10.14
C ARG A 86 1.90 -4.96 9.68
N ARG A 87 1.73 -4.35 8.50
CA ARG A 87 0.39 -4.12 7.94
C ARG A 87 0.40 -4.29 6.44
N ILE A 88 -0.75 -4.57 5.88
CA ILE A 88 -1.02 -4.36 4.47
C ILE A 88 -2.10 -3.29 4.38
N VAL A 89 -1.85 -2.28 3.56
CA VAL A 89 -2.82 -1.23 3.29
C VAL A 89 -3.34 -1.45 1.88
N VAL A 90 -4.65 -1.43 1.74
CA VAL A 90 -5.32 -1.72 0.47
C VAL A 90 -6.01 -0.45 -0.01
N GLY A 91 -5.76 -0.06 -1.24
CA GLY A 91 -6.49 1.03 -1.88
C GLY A 91 -7.74 0.53 -2.55
N ARG A 92 -8.74 1.40 -2.65
CA ARG A 92 -10.02 1.03 -3.28
C ARG A 92 -9.84 0.59 -4.72
N GLY A 93 -8.79 1.08 -5.38
CA GLY A 93 -8.49 0.68 -6.75
C GLY A 93 -7.84 -0.68 -6.88
N GLY A 94 -7.60 -1.37 -5.78
CA GLY A 94 -6.99 -2.70 -5.81
C GLY A 94 -5.51 -2.73 -5.59
N GLU A 95 -4.88 -1.60 -5.26
CA GLU A 95 -3.46 -1.57 -4.96
C GLU A 95 -3.22 -2.08 -3.53
N TYR A 96 -2.12 -2.78 -3.36
CA TYR A 96 -1.72 -3.30 -2.05
C TYR A 96 -0.35 -2.75 -1.71
N TYR A 97 -0.18 -2.33 -0.45
CA TYR A 97 1.08 -1.81 0.06
C TYR A 97 1.44 -2.52 1.34
N TYR A 98 2.70 -2.86 1.49
CA TYR A 98 3.20 -3.54 2.68
C TYR A 98 4.07 -2.60 3.50
N THR A 99 3.90 -2.63 4.82
CA THR A 99 4.78 -1.96 5.75
C THR A 99 5.16 -2.92 6.87
N ASP A 100 6.40 -2.90 7.29
CA ASP A 100 6.85 -3.67 8.45
C ASP A 100 7.33 -2.79 9.59
N ASP A 101 7.16 -1.48 9.48
CA ASP A 101 7.64 -0.53 10.47
C ASP A 101 6.54 0.43 10.93
N HIS A 102 5.33 -0.03 10.96
CA HIS A 102 4.19 0.71 11.47
C HIS A 102 3.98 2.01 10.68
N TYR A 103 3.90 1.88 9.35
CA TYR A 103 3.55 2.94 8.42
C TYR A 103 4.64 3.97 8.17
N ARG A 104 5.87 3.70 8.57
CA ARG A 104 6.95 4.65 8.29
C ARG A 104 7.44 4.55 6.86
N THR A 105 7.46 3.35 6.33
CA THR A 105 7.81 3.11 4.92
C THR A 105 6.85 2.10 4.34
N PHE A 106 6.69 2.15 3.03
CA PHE A 106 5.80 1.25 2.31
C PHE A 106 6.49 0.70 1.08
N ARG A 107 6.05 -0.48 0.66
CA ARG A 107 6.40 -1.04 -0.64
C ARG A 107 5.12 -1.49 -1.32
N ARG A 108 4.98 -1.15 -2.59
CA ARG A 108 3.82 -1.58 -3.35
C ARG A 108 4.00 -3.05 -3.74
N ILE A 109 2.98 -3.85 -3.49
CA ILE A 109 3.05 -5.29 -3.72
C ILE A 109 2.65 -5.58 -5.16
N ARG A 110 3.51 -6.26 -5.89
CA ARG A 110 3.21 -6.76 -7.22
C ARG A 110 2.77 -8.21 -7.10
N GLN A 111 1.69 -8.53 -7.76
CA GLN A 111 1.13 -9.87 -7.66
C GLN A 111 1.19 -10.64 -8.96
#